data_4319e1b04d39b53a3658b28c534b039a
#
_entry.id   4319e1b04d39b53a3658b28c534b039a
#
_cell.length_a   1.000
_cell.length_b   1.000
_cell.length_c   1.000
_cell.angle_alpha   90.00
_cell.angle_beta   90.00
_cell.angle_gamma   90.00
#
_symmetry.space_group_name_H-M   'P 1'
#
loop_
_entity.id
_entity.type
_entity.pdbx_description
1 polymer ?
#
loop_
_entity_poly.entity_id
_entity_poly.type
_entity_poly.pdbx_seq_one_letter_code
_entity_poly.pdbx_strand_id
1 'polypeptide(L)'
;MPFYAVHKGKQRGIYTDWNECKQHIFGVRHPIFKKFGTKEEAEHFLIHGFGTKTNQSMLDTLGKSNDTPLTGDNAKIDVINKNTENGGSEGSGEINNIPPKKHIIYIFTDGSLIRKKSKNGAARLLCGYGIYIPAYGLMEELRYAGTIRDNKTNNRGELKAIIDGLNYIVSCIDETVGTTMSAAAAHDAEFPHKNDKLKETQIILYTDSSYSKLILGDTGVKYRKAGYLVSKKSGEEVKNADMVQEIMEIRDRIAAYGIELVVKHVYAHTNLDTFEANGNRLADEYANIGANRP
;
A
#
# COMPACT_ATOMS: atom_id res chain seq x y z
N MET A 1 14.18 11.83 27.04
CA MET A 1 15.37 12.01 26.18
C MET A 1 14.92 12.03 24.73
N PRO A 2 15.51 12.84 23.86
CA PRO A 2 15.16 12.81 22.45
C PRO A 2 15.76 11.56 21.76
N PHE A 3 15.06 11.08 20.71
CA PHE A 3 15.56 10.01 19.84
C PHE A 3 15.80 10.58 18.45
N TYR A 4 16.95 10.24 17.84
CA TYR A 4 17.31 10.65 16.49
C TYR A 4 17.33 9.39 15.63
N ALA A 5 16.41 9.26 14.68
CA ALA A 5 16.39 8.13 13.77
C ALA A 5 17.02 8.50 12.44
N VAL A 6 17.93 7.67 11.95
CA VAL A 6 18.58 7.77 10.64
C VAL A 6 18.02 6.64 9.77
N HIS A 7 17.11 6.97 8.86
CA HIS A 7 16.56 6.02 7.89
C HIS A 7 17.54 5.80 6.72
N LYS A 8 18.21 6.89 6.26
CA LYS A 8 19.23 6.85 5.22
C LYS A 8 20.46 7.64 5.66
N GLY A 9 21.60 6.95 5.79
CA GLY A 9 22.87 7.49 6.26
C GLY A 9 24.00 6.50 6.04
N LYS A 10 25.18 6.76 6.61
CA LYS A 10 26.30 5.80 6.64
C LYS A 10 25.92 4.55 7.46
N GLN A 11 25.19 4.77 8.54
CA GLN A 11 24.65 3.69 9.35
C GLN A 11 23.20 4.04 9.74
N ARG A 12 22.29 3.15 9.44
CA ARG A 12 20.86 3.23 9.80
C ARG A 12 20.70 2.85 11.26
N GLY A 13 19.95 3.64 12.03
CA GLY A 13 19.77 3.36 13.47
C GLY A 13 19.02 4.45 14.21
N ILE A 14 18.80 4.21 15.50
CA ILE A 14 18.24 5.19 16.43
C ILE A 14 19.31 5.54 17.44
N TYR A 15 19.54 6.83 17.61
CA TYR A 15 20.55 7.40 18.45
C TYR A 15 19.91 8.29 19.50
N THR A 16 20.46 8.32 20.72
CA THR A 16 19.99 9.19 21.81
C THR A 16 20.86 10.45 21.93
N ASP A 17 22.03 10.46 21.29
CA ASP A 17 22.92 11.60 21.21
C ASP A 17 22.99 12.16 19.78
N TRP A 18 22.92 13.50 19.68
CA TRP A 18 22.95 14.18 18.38
C TRP A 18 24.31 14.12 17.70
N ASN A 19 25.41 14.15 18.46
CA ASN A 19 26.75 14.11 17.87
C ASN A 19 27.03 12.75 17.26
N GLU A 20 26.53 11.68 17.87
CA GLU A 20 26.58 10.33 17.32
C GLU A 20 25.73 10.25 16.03
N CYS A 21 24.48 10.66 16.08
CA CYS A 21 23.59 10.70 14.90
C CYS A 21 24.23 11.48 13.74
N LYS A 22 24.83 12.65 14.03
CA LYS A 22 25.47 13.52 13.05
C LYS A 22 26.59 12.83 12.28
N GLN A 23 27.36 11.94 12.91
CA GLN A 23 28.45 11.19 12.24
C GLN A 23 27.93 10.30 11.11
N HIS A 24 26.70 9.79 11.27
CA HIS A 24 26.06 8.88 10.32
C HIS A 24 25.34 9.58 9.16
N ILE A 25 25.06 10.88 9.29
CA ILE A 25 24.41 11.67 8.23
C ILE A 25 25.39 12.60 7.50
N PHE A 26 26.51 12.97 8.14
CA PHE A 26 27.48 13.92 7.58
C PHE A 26 28.23 13.32 6.38
N GLY A 27 28.23 14.05 5.24
CA GLY A 27 28.87 13.63 3.99
C GLY A 27 28.07 12.60 3.19
N VAL A 28 26.86 12.27 3.60
CA VAL A 28 25.93 11.42 2.83
C VAL A 28 25.11 12.29 1.89
N ARG A 29 24.97 11.87 0.64
CA ARG A 29 24.13 12.57 -0.34
C ARG A 29 22.65 12.27 -0.05
N HIS A 30 21.87 13.31 0.30
CA HIS A 30 20.44 13.21 0.69
C HIS A 30 20.18 12.24 1.86
N PRO A 31 20.72 12.52 3.07
CA PRO A 31 20.43 11.70 4.24
C PRO A 31 18.98 11.90 4.66
N ILE A 32 18.34 10.85 5.17
CA ILE A 32 16.96 10.89 5.70
C ILE A 32 17.05 10.60 7.19
N PHE A 33 16.77 11.60 8.02
CA PHE A 33 16.81 11.50 9.47
C PHE A 33 15.83 12.47 10.12
N LYS A 34 15.40 12.18 11.36
CA LYS A 34 14.49 13.05 12.11
C LYS A 34 14.65 12.82 13.61
N LYS A 35 14.32 13.87 14.41
CA LYS A 35 14.27 13.84 15.89
C LYS A 35 12.85 13.54 16.35
N PHE A 36 12.72 12.70 17.38
CA PHE A 36 11.45 12.26 17.95
C PHE A 36 11.43 12.43 19.48
N GLY A 37 10.22 12.53 20.04
CA GLY A 37 9.98 12.56 21.48
C GLY A 37 9.96 11.18 22.10
N THR A 38 9.50 10.15 21.35
CA THR A 38 9.38 8.77 21.80
C THR A 38 10.24 7.82 20.94
N LYS A 39 10.53 6.66 21.51
CA LYS A 39 11.30 5.62 20.82
C LYS A 39 10.49 4.97 19.73
N GLU A 40 9.19 4.78 19.97
CA GLU A 40 8.23 4.17 19.05
C GLU A 40 8.09 4.99 17.75
N GLU A 41 8.03 6.32 17.87
CA GLU A 41 8.03 7.22 16.71
C GLU A 41 9.34 7.12 15.92
N ALA A 42 10.47 7.03 16.63
CA ALA A 42 11.79 6.88 16.01
C ALA A 42 11.93 5.51 15.31
N GLU A 43 11.41 4.44 15.90
CA GLU A 43 11.38 3.09 15.31
C GLU A 43 10.51 3.08 14.05
N HIS A 44 9.34 3.69 14.10
CA HIS A 44 8.49 3.82 12.94
C HIS A 44 9.18 4.59 11.80
N PHE A 45 9.80 5.73 12.12
CA PHE A 45 10.55 6.50 11.15
C PHE A 45 11.78 5.74 10.61
N LEU A 46 12.46 4.99 11.47
CA LEU A 46 13.59 4.16 11.05
C LEU A 46 13.17 3.16 9.97
N ILE A 47 11.98 2.58 10.10
CA ILE A 47 11.43 1.61 9.15
C ILE A 47 10.97 2.30 7.87
N HIS A 48 10.20 3.40 7.98
CA HIS A 48 9.44 3.98 6.87
C HIS A 48 10.04 5.25 6.27
N GLY A 49 11.04 5.87 6.91
CA GLY A 49 11.66 7.12 6.44
C GLY A 49 10.81 8.38 6.61
N PHE A 50 9.64 8.28 7.24
CA PHE A 50 8.70 9.40 7.46
C PHE A 50 8.28 9.47 8.92
N GLY A 51 8.11 10.71 9.44
CA GLY A 51 7.61 10.93 10.78
C GLY A 51 6.10 10.69 10.84
N THR A 52 5.65 9.79 11.70
CA THR A 52 4.27 9.79 12.15
C THR A 52 4.09 10.87 13.21
N LYS A 53 3.14 11.76 13.02
CA LYS A 53 2.46 12.33 14.19
C LYS A 53 1.55 11.22 14.68
N THR A 54 1.95 10.54 15.73
CA THR A 54 1.09 9.59 16.43
C THR A 54 -0.20 10.31 16.77
N ASN A 55 -1.35 9.79 16.36
CA ASN A 55 -2.69 10.26 16.71
C ASN A 55 -3.02 10.05 18.20
N GLN A 56 -2.05 10.26 19.10
CA GLN A 56 -2.27 10.26 20.53
C GLN A 56 -3.19 11.45 20.91
N SER A 57 -3.13 12.56 20.17
CA SER A 57 -4.03 13.69 20.36
C SER A 57 -5.48 13.44 19.95
N MET A 58 -5.75 12.41 19.13
CA MET A 58 -7.13 12.01 18.78
C MET A 58 -7.76 11.11 19.85
N LEU A 59 -6.98 10.31 20.56
CA LEU A 59 -7.50 9.49 21.66
C LEU A 59 -7.87 10.32 22.90
N ASP A 60 -7.16 11.40 23.15
CA ASP A 60 -7.45 12.32 24.27
C ASP A 60 -8.66 13.22 23.99
N THR A 61 -9.07 13.40 22.73
CA THR A 61 -10.22 14.20 22.33
C THR A 61 -11.54 13.42 22.33
N LEU A 62 -11.51 12.11 22.32
CA LEU A 62 -12.69 11.25 22.38
C LEU A 62 -13.25 11.06 23.80
N GLY A 63 -12.61 11.63 24.81
CA GLY A 63 -13.01 11.55 26.22
C GLY A 63 -13.85 12.74 26.73
N LYS A 64 -14.17 13.74 25.92
CA LYS A 64 -15.01 14.86 26.35
C LYS A 64 -16.13 15.11 25.35
N SER A 65 -17.31 14.63 25.73
CA SER A 65 -18.59 14.95 25.10
C SER A 65 -18.83 16.46 25.11
N ASN A 66 -19.16 17.05 23.95
CA ASN A 66 -20.21 18.06 23.83
C ASN A 66 -20.64 18.17 22.36
N ASP A 67 -21.93 18.11 22.17
CA ASP A 67 -22.69 18.15 20.92
C ASP A 67 -22.39 19.36 20.04
N THR A 68 -22.05 19.14 18.78
CA THR A 68 -22.54 19.90 17.61
C THR A 68 -22.17 19.16 16.33
N PRO A 69 -23.09 19.02 15.35
CA PRO A 69 -22.85 18.24 14.14
C PRO A 69 -22.05 19.04 13.11
N LEU A 70 -20.86 18.60 12.79
CA LEU A 70 -20.14 19.03 11.59
C LEU A 70 -20.11 17.88 10.59
N THR A 71 -20.82 18.08 9.50
CA THR A 71 -20.78 17.29 8.28
C THR A 71 -19.36 17.31 7.70
N GLY A 72 -18.70 16.17 7.72
CA GLY A 72 -17.40 15.97 7.11
C GLY A 72 -17.16 14.48 6.90
N ASP A 73 -17.01 14.09 5.63
CA ASP A 73 -16.94 12.70 5.16
C ASP A 73 -15.91 11.88 5.94
N ASN A 74 -16.42 10.94 6.73
CA ASN A 74 -15.61 9.89 7.33
C ASN A 74 -15.05 8.98 6.24
N ALA A 75 -13.73 8.92 6.11
CA ALA A 75 -13.04 7.94 5.30
C ALA A 75 -13.43 6.53 5.79
N LYS A 76 -14.31 5.86 5.04
CA LYS A 76 -14.68 4.47 5.30
C LYS A 76 -13.49 3.56 5.05
N ILE A 77 -13.12 2.80 6.06
CA ILE A 77 -12.16 1.70 5.94
C ILE A 77 -12.93 0.51 5.36
N ASP A 78 -12.66 0.18 4.10
CA ASP A 78 -13.26 -1.00 3.48
C ASP A 78 -12.32 -2.20 3.65
N VAL A 79 -12.67 -3.08 4.60
CA VAL A 79 -12.00 -4.37 4.79
C VAL A 79 -12.54 -5.36 3.74
N ILE A 80 -11.66 -5.87 2.89
CA ILE A 80 -12.03 -6.64 1.68
C ILE A 80 -12.14 -8.15 1.92
N ASN A 81 -11.97 -8.66 3.14
CA ASN A 81 -12.17 -10.07 3.45
C ASN A 81 -13.46 -10.30 4.22
N LYS A 82 -14.57 -10.52 3.52
CA LYS A 82 -15.74 -11.19 4.08
C LYS A 82 -16.06 -12.44 3.25
N ASN A 83 -15.72 -13.59 3.80
CA ASN A 83 -16.39 -14.83 3.42
C ASN A 83 -17.84 -14.73 3.96
N THR A 84 -18.80 -14.59 3.06
CA THR A 84 -20.22 -14.69 3.39
C THR A 84 -20.68 -16.10 3.09
N GLU A 85 -20.87 -16.91 4.11
CA GLU A 85 -21.87 -18.00 4.08
C GLU A 85 -22.93 -17.74 5.15
N ASN A 86 -24.15 -17.99 4.74
CA ASN A 86 -25.45 -17.73 5.31
C ASN A 86 -25.66 -18.20 6.77
N GLY A 87 -26.57 -17.49 7.45
CA GLY A 87 -27.37 -18.06 8.52
C GLY A 87 -27.69 -17.05 9.62
N GLY A 88 -28.93 -16.60 9.66
CA GLY A 88 -29.41 -15.66 10.65
C GLY A 88 -29.42 -16.22 12.08
N SER A 89 -29.15 -15.35 13.03
CA SER A 89 -29.89 -15.24 14.30
C SER A 89 -29.36 -14.00 15.04
N GLU A 90 -30.29 -13.27 15.64
CA GLU A 90 -30.03 -12.12 16.51
C GLU A 90 -29.21 -12.56 17.72
N GLY A 91 -28.12 -11.87 17.98
CA GLY A 91 -27.27 -12.08 19.16
C GLY A 91 -26.41 -10.84 19.42
N SER A 92 -26.61 -10.27 20.59
CA SER A 92 -25.90 -9.15 21.22
C SER A 92 -24.45 -8.98 20.81
N GLY A 93 -24.10 -7.72 20.39
CA GLY A 93 -22.79 -7.36 19.86
C GLY A 93 -21.62 -7.64 20.79
N GLU A 94 -20.88 -8.67 20.54
CA GLU A 94 -19.49 -8.75 20.88
C GLU A 94 -18.71 -7.91 19.87
N ILE A 95 -18.13 -6.80 20.36
CA ILE A 95 -17.09 -6.06 19.64
C ILE A 95 -15.95 -7.06 19.44
N ASN A 96 -15.82 -7.60 18.23
CA ASN A 96 -14.70 -8.44 17.86
C ASN A 96 -13.41 -7.64 18.05
N ASN A 97 -12.76 -7.83 19.20
CA ASN A 97 -11.39 -7.41 19.49
C ASN A 97 -10.44 -8.25 18.59
N ILE A 98 -10.37 -7.94 17.30
CA ILE A 98 -9.33 -8.48 16.43
C ILE A 98 -8.03 -7.82 16.88
N PRO A 99 -7.04 -8.57 17.39
CA PRO A 99 -5.78 -7.98 17.80
C PRO A 99 -5.14 -7.24 16.63
N PRO A 100 -4.49 -6.09 16.86
CA PRO A 100 -3.85 -5.35 15.78
C PRO A 100 -2.81 -6.24 15.10
N LYS A 101 -2.82 -6.25 13.74
CA LYS A 101 -1.83 -7.00 12.97
C LYS A 101 -0.43 -6.49 13.29
N LYS A 102 0.50 -7.41 13.59
CA LYS A 102 1.88 -7.08 13.97
C LYS A 102 2.76 -6.63 12.81
N HIS A 103 2.42 -7.09 11.61
CA HIS A 103 3.22 -6.90 10.41
C HIS A 103 2.42 -6.16 9.34
N ILE A 104 2.82 -4.93 9.02
CA ILE A 104 2.13 -4.11 8.03
C ILE A 104 3.07 -3.77 6.87
N ILE A 105 2.71 -4.22 5.68
CA ILE A 105 3.38 -3.87 4.43
C ILE A 105 2.58 -2.75 3.76
N TYR A 106 3.22 -1.61 3.55
CA TYR A 106 2.60 -0.47 2.89
C TYR A 106 2.95 -0.45 1.41
N ILE A 107 1.99 -0.10 0.57
CA ILE A 107 2.17 0.13 -0.86
C ILE A 107 1.41 1.37 -1.29
N PHE A 108 2.03 2.19 -2.11
CA PHE A 108 1.46 3.40 -2.71
C PHE A 108 1.53 3.25 -4.23
N THR A 109 0.43 3.55 -4.89
CA THR A 109 0.29 3.35 -6.35
C THR A 109 -0.37 4.56 -6.98
N ASP A 110 0.11 4.95 -8.16
CA ASP A 110 -0.46 6.04 -8.95
C ASP A 110 -0.29 5.79 -10.46
N GLY A 111 -1.18 6.39 -11.25
CA GLY A 111 -1.16 6.39 -12.70
C GLY A 111 -1.03 7.81 -13.26
N SER A 112 -0.28 7.97 -14.35
CA SER A 112 -0.13 9.27 -15.02
C SER A 112 -0.45 9.17 -16.50
N LEU A 113 -1.34 10.06 -16.96
CA LEU A 113 -1.67 10.24 -18.38
C LEU A 113 -1.39 11.67 -18.81
N ILE A 114 -0.34 11.85 -19.61
CA ILE A 114 0.13 13.15 -20.09
C ILE A 114 -0.21 13.29 -21.57
N ARG A 115 -0.85 14.40 -21.94
CA ARG A 115 -1.08 14.77 -23.34
C ARG A 115 -0.05 15.81 -23.78
N LYS A 116 0.88 15.42 -24.63
CA LYS A 116 1.86 16.33 -25.25
C LYS A 116 1.46 16.67 -26.67
N LYS A 117 1.59 17.95 -27.05
CA LYS A 117 1.49 18.37 -28.45
C LYS A 117 2.87 18.27 -29.09
N SER A 118 2.95 17.58 -30.21
CA SER A 118 4.14 17.55 -31.07
C SER A 118 4.31 18.89 -31.79
N LYS A 119 5.52 19.19 -32.25
CA LYS A 119 5.81 20.41 -33.07
C LYS A 119 4.94 20.51 -34.32
N ASN A 120 4.47 19.43 -34.86
CA ASN A 120 3.56 19.33 -36.02
C ASN A 120 2.06 19.33 -35.61
N GLY A 121 1.71 19.66 -34.36
CA GLY A 121 0.32 19.74 -33.93
C GLY A 121 -0.33 18.40 -33.51
N ALA A 122 0.29 17.27 -33.81
CA ALA A 122 -0.24 15.96 -33.44
C ALA A 122 -0.18 15.77 -31.91
N ALA A 123 -1.29 15.31 -31.33
CA ALA A 123 -1.34 14.99 -29.89
C ALA A 123 -0.74 13.60 -29.66
N ARG A 124 0.25 13.51 -28.78
CA ARG A 124 0.81 12.24 -28.29
C ARG A 124 0.36 12.01 -26.85
N LEU A 125 -0.25 10.86 -26.61
CA LEU A 125 -0.55 10.40 -25.23
C LEU A 125 0.64 9.62 -24.68
N LEU A 126 1.07 10.01 -23.48
CA LEU A 126 2.09 9.32 -22.70
C LEU A 126 1.39 8.80 -21.45
N CYS A 127 1.57 7.52 -21.13
CA CYS A 127 0.95 6.92 -19.95
C CYS A 127 2.01 6.15 -19.18
N GLY A 128 2.06 6.42 -17.87
CA GLY A 128 2.96 5.77 -16.94
C GLY A 128 2.25 5.37 -15.66
N TYR A 129 2.98 4.69 -14.83
CA TYR A 129 2.55 4.33 -13.48
C TYR A 129 3.72 4.30 -12.53
N GLY A 130 3.44 4.56 -11.27
CA GLY A 130 4.41 4.60 -10.19
C GLY A 130 4.02 3.71 -9.03
N ILE A 131 5.03 3.09 -8.42
CA ILE A 131 4.89 2.24 -7.25
C ILE A 131 5.92 2.69 -6.24
N TYR A 132 5.48 2.89 -4.99
CA TYR A 132 6.36 3.07 -3.85
C TYR A 132 6.00 2.07 -2.76
N ILE A 133 6.98 1.25 -2.35
CA ILE A 133 6.87 0.33 -1.23
C ILE A 133 8.01 0.66 -0.28
N PRO A 134 7.74 1.15 0.94
CA PRO A 134 8.77 1.34 1.95
C PRO A 134 9.44 0.02 2.33
N ALA A 135 10.72 0.06 2.69
CA ALA A 135 11.41 -1.12 3.20
C ALA A 135 10.68 -1.71 4.42
N TYR A 136 10.53 -3.03 4.47
CA TYR A 136 9.89 -3.73 5.56
C TYR A 136 10.55 -5.10 5.80
N GLY A 137 11.06 -5.33 7.00
CA GLY A 137 11.76 -6.58 7.33
C GLY A 137 12.95 -6.83 6.41
N LEU A 138 12.93 -7.93 5.66
CA LEU A 138 13.94 -8.27 4.66
C LEU A 138 13.59 -7.71 3.26
N MET A 139 12.39 -7.15 3.11
CA MET A 139 11.95 -6.53 1.85
C MET A 139 12.60 -5.15 1.70
N GLU A 140 13.35 -4.97 0.63
CA GLU A 140 13.97 -3.68 0.32
C GLU A 140 12.92 -2.66 -0.14
N GLU A 141 13.27 -1.37 -0.01
CA GLU A 141 12.46 -0.28 -0.53
C GLU A 141 12.34 -0.40 -2.06
N LEU A 142 11.12 -0.43 -2.57
CA LEU A 142 10.84 -0.37 -4.01
C LEU A 142 10.37 1.02 -4.42
N ARG A 143 11.04 1.59 -5.42
CA ARG A 143 10.61 2.78 -6.16
C ARG A 143 10.61 2.42 -7.64
N TYR A 144 9.45 2.31 -8.23
CA TYR A 144 9.33 1.83 -9.59
C TYR A 144 8.52 2.78 -10.46
N ALA A 145 9.01 2.98 -11.70
CA ALA A 145 8.34 3.76 -12.73
C ALA A 145 8.14 2.90 -13.98
N GLY A 146 6.91 2.63 -14.33
CA GLY A 146 6.54 1.85 -15.50
C GLY A 146 5.87 2.68 -16.60
N THR A 147 5.87 2.17 -17.83
CA THR A 147 5.26 2.81 -18.99
C THR A 147 4.16 1.94 -19.56
N ILE A 148 2.99 2.52 -19.86
CA ILE A 148 1.91 1.88 -20.61
C ILE A 148 2.07 2.26 -22.09
N ARG A 149 2.25 1.28 -22.97
CA ARG A 149 2.45 1.52 -24.41
C ARG A 149 1.14 1.46 -25.19
N ASP A 150 0.25 0.57 -24.82
CA ASP A 150 -1.02 0.33 -25.51
C ASP A 150 -2.23 0.70 -24.65
N ASN A 151 -3.36 1.03 -25.29
CA ASN A 151 -4.61 1.39 -24.61
C ASN A 151 -4.43 2.41 -23.48
N LYS A 152 -3.71 3.49 -23.77
CA LYS A 152 -3.28 4.51 -22.79
C LYS A 152 -4.45 5.24 -22.16
N THR A 153 -4.75 4.94 -20.93
CA THR A 153 -5.71 5.67 -20.09
C THR A 153 -5.16 5.81 -18.68
N ASN A 154 -5.60 6.84 -17.95
CA ASN A 154 -5.20 6.99 -16.54
C ASN A 154 -5.56 5.75 -15.73
N ASN A 155 -6.78 5.26 -15.87
CA ASN A 155 -7.25 4.07 -15.15
C ASN A 155 -6.38 2.83 -15.39
N ARG A 156 -5.85 2.65 -16.62
CA ARG A 156 -4.93 1.53 -16.88
C ARG A 156 -3.56 1.74 -16.22
N GLY A 157 -3.08 2.97 -16.13
CA GLY A 157 -1.90 3.31 -15.33
C GLY A 157 -2.08 2.93 -13.86
N GLU A 158 -3.20 3.36 -13.28
CA GLU A 158 -3.58 3.07 -11.90
C GLU A 158 -3.66 1.56 -11.61
N LEU A 159 -4.41 0.82 -12.44
CA LEU A 159 -4.54 -0.63 -12.26
C LEU A 159 -3.21 -1.36 -12.45
N LYS A 160 -2.37 -0.92 -13.40
CA LYS A 160 -1.05 -1.54 -13.64
C LYS A 160 -0.11 -1.35 -12.46
N ALA A 161 -0.12 -0.17 -11.85
CA ALA A 161 0.63 0.09 -10.62
C ALA A 161 0.25 -0.88 -9.50
N ILE A 162 -1.05 -1.13 -9.33
CA ILE A 162 -1.57 -2.07 -8.34
C ILE A 162 -1.14 -3.50 -8.65
N ILE A 163 -1.32 -3.95 -9.89
CA ILE A 163 -0.95 -5.29 -10.34
C ILE A 163 0.53 -5.57 -10.09
N ASP A 164 1.41 -4.70 -10.59
CA ASP A 164 2.85 -4.92 -10.48
C ASP A 164 3.34 -4.80 -9.04
N GLY A 165 2.78 -3.86 -8.27
CA GLY A 165 3.14 -3.68 -6.87
C GLY A 165 2.71 -4.85 -5.98
N LEU A 166 1.50 -5.35 -6.15
CA LEU A 166 1.03 -6.52 -5.41
C LEU A 166 1.74 -7.80 -5.84
N ASN A 167 2.01 -7.99 -7.14
CA ASN A 167 2.81 -9.11 -7.62
C ASN A 167 4.24 -9.10 -7.05
N TYR A 168 4.87 -7.93 -6.94
CA TYR A 168 6.18 -7.81 -6.28
C TYR A 168 6.12 -8.27 -4.81
N ILE A 169 5.12 -7.82 -4.04
CA ILE A 169 4.95 -8.25 -2.65
C ILE A 169 4.74 -9.76 -2.57
N VAL A 170 3.88 -10.32 -3.42
CA VAL A 170 3.60 -11.76 -3.46
C VAL A 170 4.86 -12.55 -3.81
N SER A 171 5.68 -12.08 -4.77
CA SER A 171 6.96 -12.73 -5.12
C SER A 171 7.93 -12.76 -3.93
N CYS A 172 8.04 -11.67 -3.17
CA CYS A 172 8.87 -11.64 -1.96
C CYS A 172 8.36 -12.61 -0.88
N ILE A 173 7.04 -12.78 -0.77
CA ILE A 173 6.44 -13.76 0.14
C ILE A 173 6.73 -15.18 -0.33
N ASP A 174 6.56 -15.47 -1.64
CA ASP A 174 6.83 -16.78 -2.24
C ASP A 174 8.30 -17.20 -2.03
N GLU A 175 9.24 -16.29 -2.25
CA GLU A 175 10.67 -16.54 -2.02
C GLU A 175 10.96 -16.84 -0.55
N THR A 176 10.36 -16.10 0.37
CA THR A 176 10.52 -16.30 1.82
C THR A 176 9.96 -17.67 2.23
N VAL A 177 8.79 -18.05 1.73
CA VAL A 177 8.16 -19.34 2.00
C VAL A 177 8.96 -20.47 1.34
N GLY A 178 9.37 -20.33 0.08
CA GLY A 178 10.13 -21.32 -0.68
C GLY A 178 11.51 -21.60 -0.07
N THR A 179 12.26 -20.57 0.31
CA THR A 179 13.58 -20.71 0.95
C THR A 179 13.48 -21.45 2.28
N THR A 180 12.40 -21.22 3.03
CA THR A 180 12.20 -21.90 4.31
C THR A 180 11.72 -23.34 4.16
N MET A 181 11.00 -23.69 3.10
CA MET A 181 10.65 -25.07 2.81
C MET A 181 11.88 -25.90 2.39
N SER A 182 12.77 -25.33 1.59
CA SER A 182 14.04 -25.97 1.22
C SER A 182 14.97 -26.22 2.42
N ALA A 183 15.03 -25.27 3.38
CA ALA A 183 15.81 -25.45 4.60
C ALA A 183 15.18 -26.43 5.60
N ALA A 184 13.85 -26.54 5.64
CA ALA A 184 13.13 -27.50 6.49
C ALA A 184 13.19 -28.94 5.96
N ALA A 185 13.27 -29.13 4.64
CA ALA A 185 13.45 -30.45 4.04
C ALA A 185 14.84 -31.06 4.34
N ALA A 186 15.80 -30.26 4.81
CA ALA A 186 17.14 -30.73 5.18
C ALA A 186 17.25 -31.17 6.66
N HIS A 187 16.25 -30.92 7.49
CA HIS A 187 16.18 -31.38 8.87
C HIS A 187 14.74 -31.78 9.20
N ASP A 188 14.54 -33.04 9.62
CA ASP A 188 13.30 -33.63 10.15
C ASP A 188 12.85 -32.91 11.44
N ALA A 189 12.32 -31.69 11.30
CA ALA A 189 11.79 -30.92 12.42
C ALA A 189 10.38 -30.42 12.09
N GLU A 190 9.40 -30.88 12.87
CA GLU A 190 8.07 -30.31 13.00
C GLU A 190 8.14 -28.79 13.11
N PHE A 191 7.72 -28.05 12.06
CA PHE A 191 7.56 -26.61 12.12
C PHE A 191 6.09 -26.19 11.95
N PRO A 192 5.30 -26.10 13.04
CA PRO A 192 3.93 -25.57 12.98
C PRO A 192 3.85 -24.02 12.90
N HIS A 193 4.96 -23.27 13.04
CA HIS A 193 4.87 -21.85 13.40
C HIS A 193 5.09 -20.85 12.24
N LYS A 194 5.29 -21.25 10.99
CA LYS A 194 5.62 -20.33 9.89
C LYS A 194 4.43 -19.62 9.26
N ASN A 195 3.29 -20.29 9.18
CA ASN A 195 2.05 -19.67 8.65
C ASN A 195 1.46 -18.61 9.57
N ASP A 196 1.82 -18.61 10.86
CA ASP A 196 1.22 -17.69 11.84
C ASP A 196 1.70 -16.24 11.62
N LYS A 197 2.97 -16.03 11.24
CA LYS A 197 3.46 -14.69 10.92
C LYS A 197 2.76 -14.08 9.69
N LEU A 198 2.45 -14.87 8.68
CA LEU A 198 1.72 -14.40 7.51
C LEU A 198 0.28 -14.04 7.87
N LYS A 199 -0.39 -14.80 8.72
CA LYS A 199 -1.73 -14.48 9.24
C LYS A 199 -1.77 -13.20 10.07
N GLU A 200 -0.65 -12.83 10.71
CA GLU A 200 -0.49 -11.57 11.42
C GLU A 200 -0.07 -10.41 10.48
N THR A 201 0.10 -10.68 9.18
CA THR A 201 0.50 -9.68 8.19
C THR A 201 -0.72 -9.03 7.55
N GLN A 202 -0.62 -7.73 7.32
CA GLN A 202 -1.60 -6.93 6.59
C GLN A 202 -0.87 -6.15 5.49
N ILE A 203 -1.45 -6.09 4.30
CA ILE A 203 -1.03 -5.19 3.22
C ILE A 203 -1.98 -4.01 3.22
N ILE A 204 -1.44 -2.79 3.37
CA ILE A 204 -2.22 -1.55 3.25
C ILE A 204 -1.84 -0.87 1.94
N LEU A 205 -2.77 -0.88 0.98
CA LEU A 205 -2.61 -0.23 -0.31
C LEU A 205 -3.24 1.16 -0.27
N TYR A 206 -2.43 2.17 -0.55
CA TYR A 206 -2.86 3.55 -0.73
C TYR A 206 -2.94 3.91 -2.21
N THR A 207 -4.04 4.50 -2.62
CA THR A 207 -4.27 5.04 -3.97
C THR A 207 -5.19 6.25 -3.89
N ASP A 208 -5.00 7.24 -4.74
CA ASP A 208 -5.92 8.37 -4.91
C ASP A 208 -6.97 8.10 -6.01
N SER A 209 -6.88 6.96 -6.68
CA SER A 209 -7.82 6.52 -7.70
C SER A 209 -9.10 5.95 -7.10
N SER A 210 -10.19 6.68 -7.19
CA SER A 210 -11.53 6.18 -6.82
C SER A 210 -11.94 4.97 -7.67
N TYR A 211 -11.52 4.91 -8.94
CA TYR A 211 -11.76 3.78 -9.82
C TYR A 211 -11.04 2.51 -9.31
N SER A 212 -9.76 2.63 -8.96
CA SER A 212 -8.99 1.53 -8.41
C SER A 212 -9.58 1.00 -7.10
N LYS A 213 -10.02 1.90 -6.23
CA LYS A 213 -10.71 1.54 -4.98
C LYS A 213 -11.99 0.74 -5.26
N LEU A 214 -12.80 1.15 -6.24
CA LEU A 214 -14.00 0.41 -6.64
C LEU A 214 -13.68 -0.99 -7.16
N ILE A 215 -12.64 -1.13 -8.00
CA ILE A 215 -12.23 -2.43 -8.56
C ILE A 215 -11.68 -3.36 -7.48
N LEU A 216 -10.88 -2.84 -6.57
CA LEU A 216 -10.37 -3.62 -5.43
C LEU A 216 -11.46 -3.98 -4.41
N GLY A 217 -12.60 -3.29 -4.41
CA GLY A 217 -13.75 -3.53 -3.55
C GLY A 217 -14.82 -4.43 -4.17
N ASP A 218 -16.07 -4.15 -3.81
CA ASP A 218 -17.25 -4.95 -4.19
C ASP A 218 -17.49 -4.97 -5.71
N THR A 219 -17.09 -3.92 -6.43
CA THR A 219 -17.30 -3.85 -7.88
C THR A 219 -16.50 -4.91 -8.62
N GLY A 220 -15.23 -5.14 -8.26
CA GLY A 220 -14.42 -6.20 -8.87
C GLY A 220 -15.00 -7.59 -8.58
N VAL A 221 -15.51 -7.82 -7.37
CA VAL A 221 -16.21 -9.08 -7.02
C VAL A 221 -17.47 -9.27 -7.85
N LYS A 222 -18.27 -8.21 -8.05
CA LYS A 222 -19.46 -8.26 -8.92
C LYS A 222 -19.09 -8.56 -10.36
N TYR A 223 -18.04 -7.92 -10.89
CA TYR A 223 -17.55 -8.17 -12.24
C TYR A 223 -17.09 -9.63 -12.42
N ARG A 224 -16.33 -10.18 -11.47
CA ARG A 224 -15.94 -11.59 -11.48
C ARG A 224 -17.16 -12.54 -11.48
N LYS A 225 -18.17 -12.30 -10.63
CA LYS A 225 -19.41 -13.10 -10.59
C LYS A 225 -20.18 -13.02 -11.91
N ALA A 226 -20.09 -11.91 -12.63
CA ALA A 226 -20.72 -11.72 -13.94
C ALA A 226 -19.86 -12.25 -15.10
N GLY A 227 -18.71 -12.89 -14.84
CA GLY A 227 -17.75 -13.35 -15.86
C GLY A 227 -17.07 -12.19 -16.58
N TYR A 228 -16.89 -11.05 -15.88
CA TYR A 228 -16.31 -9.80 -16.41
C TYR A 228 -17.11 -9.19 -17.58
N LEU A 229 -18.38 -9.50 -17.67
CA LEU A 229 -19.29 -8.95 -18.68
C LEU A 229 -20.18 -7.84 -18.11
N VAL A 230 -20.43 -6.81 -18.90
CA VAL A 230 -21.43 -5.77 -18.59
C VAL A 230 -22.82 -6.42 -18.57
N SER A 231 -23.08 -7.29 -19.54
CA SER A 231 -24.31 -8.04 -19.69
C SER A 231 -24.04 -9.37 -20.36
N LYS A 232 -24.56 -10.47 -19.81
CA LYS A 232 -24.51 -11.79 -20.45
C LYS A 232 -25.22 -11.80 -21.82
N LYS A 233 -26.19 -10.92 -22.03
CA LYS A 233 -26.97 -10.83 -23.28
C LYS A 233 -26.16 -10.17 -24.41
N SER A 234 -25.38 -9.13 -24.08
CA SER A 234 -24.56 -8.42 -25.08
C SER A 234 -23.21 -9.08 -25.33
N GLY A 235 -22.70 -9.87 -24.38
CA GLY A 235 -21.34 -10.39 -24.42
C GLY A 235 -20.25 -9.33 -24.28
N GLU A 236 -20.63 -8.07 -24.00
CA GLU A 236 -19.72 -6.96 -23.86
C GLU A 236 -18.92 -7.06 -22.56
N GLU A 237 -17.59 -6.98 -22.63
CA GLU A 237 -16.74 -6.99 -21.46
C GLU A 237 -16.79 -5.66 -20.69
N VAL A 238 -16.61 -5.76 -19.37
CA VAL A 238 -16.41 -4.56 -18.55
C VAL A 238 -15.13 -3.85 -18.95
N LYS A 239 -15.09 -2.54 -18.77
CA LYS A 239 -13.88 -1.76 -19.07
C LYS A 239 -12.68 -2.26 -18.28
N ASN A 240 -11.55 -2.49 -18.97
CA ASN A 240 -10.31 -3.05 -18.40
C ASN A 240 -10.49 -4.46 -17.78
N ALA A 241 -11.35 -5.30 -18.38
CA ALA A 241 -11.65 -6.66 -17.91
C ALA A 241 -10.38 -7.48 -17.65
N ASP A 242 -9.41 -7.39 -18.57
CA ASP A 242 -8.09 -8.01 -18.49
C ASP A 242 -7.38 -7.72 -17.14
N MET A 243 -7.28 -6.44 -16.80
CA MET A 243 -6.61 -6.01 -15.57
C MET A 243 -7.44 -6.27 -14.31
N VAL A 244 -8.76 -6.17 -14.42
CA VAL A 244 -9.66 -6.49 -13.30
C VAL A 244 -9.55 -7.97 -12.94
N GLN A 245 -9.50 -8.85 -13.93
CA GLN A 245 -9.31 -10.28 -13.71
C GLN A 245 -7.98 -10.57 -13.00
N GLU A 246 -6.88 -10.00 -13.49
CA GLU A 246 -5.55 -10.17 -12.89
C GLU A 246 -5.53 -9.69 -11.43
N ILE A 247 -6.15 -8.54 -11.12
CA ILE A 247 -6.28 -8.04 -9.75
C ILE A 247 -7.04 -9.03 -8.85
N MET A 248 -8.12 -9.63 -9.36
CA MET A 248 -8.90 -10.58 -8.56
C MET A 248 -8.10 -11.86 -8.28
N GLU A 249 -7.30 -12.34 -9.23
CA GLU A 249 -6.39 -13.49 -9.06
C GLU A 249 -5.29 -13.21 -8.02
N ILE A 250 -4.68 -12.02 -8.07
CA ILE A 250 -3.67 -11.61 -7.08
C ILE A 250 -4.28 -11.51 -5.68
N ARG A 251 -5.48 -10.98 -5.56
CA ARG A 251 -6.22 -10.93 -4.28
C ARG A 251 -6.44 -12.32 -3.69
N ASP A 252 -6.81 -13.30 -4.53
CA ASP A 252 -7.02 -14.68 -4.08
C ASP A 252 -5.70 -15.30 -3.61
N ARG A 253 -4.58 -15.03 -4.29
CA ARG A 253 -3.24 -15.46 -3.86
C ARG A 253 -2.87 -14.86 -2.50
N ILE A 254 -3.08 -13.57 -2.30
CA ILE A 254 -2.83 -12.88 -1.02
C ILE A 254 -3.69 -13.50 0.09
N ALA A 255 -4.98 -13.73 -0.18
CA ALA A 255 -5.91 -14.34 0.76
C ALA A 255 -5.52 -15.80 1.12
N ALA A 256 -4.98 -16.57 0.16
CA ALA A 256 -4.50 -17.92 0.40
C ALA A 256 -3.33 -18.00 1.40
N TYR A 257 -2.54 -16.92 1.53
CA TYR A 257 -1.54 -16.79 2.60
C TYR A 257 -2.13 -16.36 3.95
N GLY A 258 -3.44 -16.12 4.06
CA GLY A 258 -4.08 -15.57 5.25
C GLY A 258 -3.76 -14.11 5.49
N ILE A 259 -3.21 -13.41 4.49
CA ILE A 259 -2.86 -12.00 4.56
C ILE A 259 -4.10 -11.16 4.25
N GLU A 260 -4.32 -10.12 5.05
CA GLU A 260 -5.40 -9.17 4.83
C GLU A 260 -4.92 -8.04 3.91
N LEU A 261 -5.69 -7.76 2.84
CA LEU A 261 -5.48 -6.61 1.96
C LEU A 261 -6.49 -5.50 2.29
N VAL A 262 -5.98 -4.38 2.79
CA VAL A 262 -6.77 -3.18 3.09
C VAL A 262 -6.46 -2.11 2.07
N VAL A 263 -7.50 -1.51 1.47
CA VAL A 263 -7.36 -0.43 0.49
C VAL A 263 -7.79 0.89 1.13
N LYS A 264 -6.89 1.86 1.14
CA LYS A 264 -7.14 3.19 1.66
C LYS A 264 -7.04 4.23 0.55
N HIS A 265 -8.03 5.10 0.49
CA HIS A 265 -7.98 6.26 -0.40
C HIS A 265 -7.14 7.35 0.26
N VAL A 266 -6.25 7.96 -0.52
CA VAL A 266 -5.47 9.15 -0.14
C VAL A 266 -5.84 10.29 -1.08
N TYR A 267 -5.81 11.53 -0.58
CA TYR A 267 -6.06 12.70 -1.43
C TYR A 267 -4.79 13.07 -2.20
N ALA A 268 -4.92 13.23 -3.52
CA ALA A 268 -3.85 13.69 -4.38
C ALA A 268 -3.41 15.13 -4.03
N HIS A 269 -2.14 15.44 -4.29
CA HIS A 269 -1.58 16.80 -4.25
C HIS A 269 -1.83 17.58 -2.94
N THR A 270 -1.86 16.91 -1.81
CA THR A 270 -1.94 17.58 -0.50
C THR A 270 -0.56 18.08 -0.09
N ASN A 271 -0.51 19.27 0.53
CA ASN A 271 0.71 19.82 1.13
C ASN A 271 0.95 19.29 2.56
N LEU A 272 0.32 18.17 2.92
CA LEU A 272 0.46 17.57 4.23
C LEU A 272 1.78 16.81 4.32
N ASP A 273 2.49 16.96 5.43
CA ASP A 273 3.69 16.18 5.75
C ASP A 273 3.30 14.95 6.59
N THR A 274 2.46 14.08 6.01
CA THR A 274 2.07 12.79 6.60
C THR A 274 2.71 11.63 5.84
N PHE A 275 2.75 10.46 6.46
CA PHE A 275 3.25 9.25 5.83
C PHE A 275 2.50 8.93 4.53
N GLU A 276 1.17 9.02 4.58
CA GLU A 276 0.29 8.73 3.46
C GLU A 276 0.48 9.72 2.30
N ALA A 277 0.53 11.02 2.60
CA ALA A 277 0.73 12.05 1.61
C ALA A 277 2.12 11.97 0.95
N ASN A 278 3.16 11.69 1.74
CA ASN A 278 4.51 11.53 1.24
C ASN A 278 4.67 10.27 0.37
N GLY A 279 4.05 9.16 0.78
CA GLY A 279 4.04 7.92 0.00
C GLY A 279 3.32 8.10 -1.33
N ASN A 280 2.14 8.74 -1.32
CA ASN A 280 1.40 9.03 -2.55
C ASN A 280 2.16 9.96 -3.49
N ARG A 281 2.81 11.01 -2.95
CA ARG A 281 3.64 11.93 -3.75
C ARG A 281 4.81 11.21 -4.43
N LEU A 282 5.42 10.21 -3.78
CA LEU A 282 6.45 9.40 -4.41
C LEU A 282 5.87 8.53 -5.53
N ALA A 283 4.71 7.90 -5.34
CA ALA A 283 4.05 7.14 -6.39
C ALA A 283 3.72 8.03 -7.61
N ASP A 284 3.15 9.24 -7.40
CA ASP A 284 2.88 10.24 -8.46
C ASP A 284 4.17 10.64 -9.21
N GLU A 285 5.26 10.95 -8.47
CA GLU A 285 6.56 11.28 -9.09
C GLU A 285 7.03 10.16 -10.02
N TYR A 286 6.98 8.90 -9.59
CA TYR A 286 7.39 7.75 -10.39
C TYR A 286 6.42 7.46 -11.53
N ALA A 287 5.10 7.70 -11.38
CA ALA A 287 4.13 7.62 -12.46
C ALA A 287 4.44 8.63 -13.57
N ASN A 288 4.80 9.86 -13.21
CA ASN A 288 5.21 10.90 -14.12
C ASN A 288 6.55 10.58 -14.82
N ILE A 289 7.52 10.01 -14.11
CA ILE A 289 8.77 9.50 -14.69
C ILE A 289 8.45 8.40 -15.73
N GLY A 290 7.58 7.44 -15.38
CA GLY A 290 7.16 6.35 -16.25
C GLY A 290 6.47 6.84 -17.52
N ALA A 291 5.58 7.83 -17.41
CA ALA A 291 4.91 8.43 -18.55
C ALA A 291 5.87 9.16 -19.50
N ASN A 292 6.96 9.74 -18.99
CA ASN A 292 7.94 10.49 -19.79
C ASN A 292 9.08 9.63 -20.35
N ARG A 293 9.14 8.34 -20.03
CA ARG A 293 10.12 7.42 -20.65
C ARG A 293 9.83 7.28 -22.16
N PRO A 294 10.88 7.23 -23.01
CA PRO A 294 10.75 7.10 -24.46
C PRO A 294 10.13 5.78 -24.92
#